data_7acc1829d68aebb89c51c70ed456d7b2
#
_entry.id   7acc1829d68aebb89c51c70ed456d7b2
#
_cell.length_a   1.000
_cell.length_b   1.000
_cell.length_c   1.000
_cell.angle_alpha   90.00
_cell.angle_beta   90.00
_cell.angle_gamma   90.00
#
_symmetry.space_group_name_H-M   'P 1'
#
loop_
_entity.id
_entity.type
_entity.pdbx_description
1 polymer ?
#
loop_
_entity_poly.entity_id
_entity_poly.type
_entity_poly.pdbx_seq_one_letter_code
_entity_poly.pdbx_strand_id
1 'polypeptide(L)'
;DMLIRNAERLGIDLGTVDYVFISHGHSDHAGGLKNFMAINDKAKIIVSPYALSGKFYSKRRYLHSITTEWPEIPSERLLSIEQSGWITNDLYIIARIPQVHPMPKGNQHLFVETADGKYIPDDFRHELALYTNGLLFTGCAHSGLENILAATPFPVNEVVGGFHLLDGHESEDELGELAYRLTDYYPQTHFHTSHCTGDAVFSTLKDVMDERLQAFSCGTNIEIEI
;
A
#
# COMPACT_ATOMS: atom_id res chain seq x y z
N ASP A 1 6.13 -6.59 19.23
CA ASP A 1 5.60 -5.96 18.03
C ASP A 1 6.67 -5.07 17.40
N MET A 2 6.88 -5.19 16.08
CA MET A 2 7.93 -4.42 15.38
C MET A 2 7.57 -2.93 15.29
N LEU A 3 6.30 -2.58 15.06
CA LEU A 3 5.86 -1.19 15.00
C LEU A 3 6.25 -0.41 16.26
N ILE A 4 5.87 -0.93 17.43
CA ILE A 4 6.14 -0.28 18.72
C ILE A 4 7.65 -0.12 18.94
N ARG A 5 8.40 -1.21 18.75
CA ARG A 5 9.87 -1.19 18.96
C ARG A 5 10.61 -0.23 18.02
N ASN A 6 10.14 -0.12 16.77
CA ASN A 6 10.72 0.80 15.81
C ASN A 6 10.36 2.25 16.13
N ALA A 7 9.11 2.53 16.51
CA ALA A 7 8.68 3.85 16.96
C ALA A 7 9.50 4.32 18.18
N GLU A 8 9.66 3.46 19.19
CA GLU A 8 10.48 3.74 20.38
C GLU A 8 11.93 4.06 20.00
N ARG A 9 12.54 3.26 19.11
CA ARG A 9 13.94 3.49 18.66
C ARG A 9 14.12 4.78 17.88
N LEU A 10 13.09 5.19 17.14
CA LEU A 10 13.09 6.41 16.33
C LEU A 10 12.61 7.65 17.13
N GLY A 11 12.21 7.46 18.39
CA GLY A 11 11.68 8.55 19.23
C GLY A 11 10.32 9.05 18.77
N ILE A 12 9.53 8.22 18.08
CA ILE A 12 8.19 8.55 17.59
C ILE A 12 7.16 8.21 18.67
N ASP A 13 6.43 9.22 19.15
CA ASP A 13 5.32 9.03 20.08
C ASP A 13 4.03 8.64 19.33
N LEU A 14 3.71 7.35 19.32
CA LEU A 14 2.49 6.85 18.69
C LEU A 14 1.19 7.33 19.36
N GLY A 15 1.25 7.82 20.61
CA GLY A 15 0.10 8.41 21.31
C GLY A 15 -0.35 9.73 20.70
N THR A 16 0.53 10.43 19.95
CA THR A 16 0.21 11.70 19.30
C THR A 16 -0.47 11.57 17.95
N VAL A 17 -0.47 10.38 17.35
CA VAL A 17 -1.03 10.12 16.01
C VAL A 17 -2.54 10.38 15.99
N ASP A 18 -3.02 11.10 14.97
CA ASP A 18 -4.44 11.43 14.80
C ASP A 18 -5.15 10.52 13.79
N TYR A 19 -4.42 9.98 12.79
CA TYR A 19 -4.95 9.10 11.76
C TYR A 19 -4.05 7.89 11.55
N VAL A 20 -4.67 6.71 11.42
CA VAL A 20 -4.03 5.48 10.95
C VAL A 20 -4.65 5.12 9.61
N PHE A 21 -3.81 5.03 8.59
CA PHE A 21 -4.20 4.59 7.27
C PHE A 21 -3.81 3.12 7.10
N ILE A 22 -4.78 2.27 6.79
CA ILE A 22 -4.57 0.85 6.44
C ILE A 22 -4.82 0.70 4.94
N SER A 23 -3.74 0.45 4.20
CA SER A 23 -3.78 0.35 2.75
C SER A 23 -4.58 -0.86 2.25
N HIS A 24 -4.49 -2.00 2.92
CA HIS A 24 -5.20 -3.24 2.55
C HIS A 24 -5.23 -4.27 3.69
N GLY A 25 -5.94 -5.38 3.51
CA GLY A 25 -6.29 -6.32 4.58
C GLY A 25 -5.26 -7.41 4.90
N HIS A 26 -4.05 -7.39 4.31
CA HIS A 26 -3.02 -8.38 4.59
C HIS A 26 -2.37 -8.15 5.97
N SER A 27 -2.06 -9.24 6.67
CA SER A 27 -1.65 -9.21 8.08
C SER A 27 -0.32 -8.50 8.34
N ASP A 28 0.58 -8.44 7.37
CA ASP A 28 1.84 -7.71 7.45
C ASP A 28 1.67 -6.18 7.37
N HIS A 29 0.51 -5.69 6.90
CA HIS A 29 0.16 -4.27 6.85
C HIS A 29 -0.73 -3.79 7.98
N ALA A 30 -1.55 -4.67 8.58
CA ALA A 30 -2.51 -4.28 9.60
C ALA A 30 -2.30 -5.00 10.96
N GLY A 31 -1.41 -5.99 11.04
CA GLY A 31 -1.19 -6.79 12.25
C GLY A 31 -0.69 -6.01 13.47
N GLY A 32 -0.11 -4.81 13.27
CA GLY A 32 0.31 -3.92 14.36
C GLY A 32 -0.82 -3.11 15.01
N LEU A 33 -2.02 -3.07 14.39
CA LEU A 33 -3.11 -2.18 14.80
C LEU A 33 -3.57 -2.42 16.24
N LYS A 34 -3.68 -3.69 16.67
CA LYS A 34 -4.08 -4.04 18.04
C LYS A 34 -3.16 -3.41 19.09
N ASN A 35 -1.85 -3.48 18.87
CA ASN A 35 -0.88 -2.93 19.82
C ASN A 35 -0.81 -1.39 19.72
N PHE A 36 -0.99 -0.83 18.54
CA PHE A 36 -1.14 0.61 18.35
C PHE A 36 -2.35 1.16 19.15
N MET A 37 -3.51 0.51 19.05
CA MET A 37 -4.72 0.93 19.75
C MET A 37 -4.63 0.81 21.28
N ALA A 38 -3.73 -0.02 21.80
CA ALA A 38 -3.45 -0.09 23.24
C ALA A 38 -2.64 1.13 23.75
N ILE A 39 -1.96 1.85 22.88
CA ILE A 39 -1.15 3.03 23.18
C ILE A 39 -1.91 4.32 22.82
N ASN A 40 -2.66 4.29 21.73
CA ASN A 40 -3.39 5.44 21.19
C ASN A 40 -4.89 5.19 21.25
N ASP A 41 -5.62 6.01 21.99
CA ASP A 41 -7.08 5.91 22.19
C ASP A 41 -7.89 6.89 21.32
N LYS A 42 -7.23 7.81 20.56
CA LYS A 42 -7.88 8.90 19.83
C LYS A 42 -7.86 8.75 18.31
N ALA A 43 -6.82 8.15 17.74
CA ALA A 43 -6.62 8.11 16.30
C ALA A 43 -7.81 7.51 15.56
N LYS A 44 -8.21 8.14 14.46
CA LYS A 44 -9.18 7.59 13.51
C LYS A 44 -8.50 6.54 12.63
N ILE A 45 -9.18 5.43 12.38
CA ILE A 45 -8.69 4.29 11.60
C ILE A 45 -9.35 4.32 10.23
N ILE A 46 -8.58 4.65 9.20
CA ILE A 46 -9.02 4.70 7.80
C ILE A 46 -8.76 3.32 7.20
N VAL A 47 -9.81 2.63 6.78
CA VAL A 47 -9.71 1.26 6.26
C VAL A 47 -10.88 0.95 5.32
N SER A 48 -10.66 0.05 4.37
CA SER A 48 -11.74 -0.48 3.51
C SER A 48 -12.61 -1.47 4.29
N PRO A 49 -13.95 -1.45 4.17
CA PRO A 49 -14.82 -2.48 4.75
C PRO A 49 -14.54 -3.86 4.16
N TYR A 50 -14.04 -3.93 2.92
CA TYR A 50 -13.62 -5.18 2.30
C TYR A 50 -12.34 -5.76 2.94
N ALA A 51 -11.45 -4.90 3.45
CA ALA A 51 -10.29 -5.34 4.24
C ALA A 51 -10.74 -5.94 5.58
N LEU A 52 -11.69 -5.30 6.26
CA LEU A 52 -12.22 -5.75 7.56
C LEU A 52 -12.96 -7.08 7.48
N SER A 53 -13.70 -7.32 6.39
CA SER A 53 -14.53 -8.52 6.22
C SER A 53 -13.86 -9.63 5.43
N GLY A 54 -12.78 -9.33 4.69
CA GLY A 54 -12.11 -10.27 3.82
C GLY A 54 -11.30 -11.33 4.57
N LYS A 55 -11.21 -12.51 3.98
CA LYS A 55 -10.29 -13.57 4.40
C LYS A 55 -9.30 -13.84 3.27
N PHE A 56 -8.06 -13.46 3.49
CA PHE A 56 -7.01 -13.43 2.49
C PHE A 56 -6.02 -14.57 2.66
N TYR A 57 -5.57 -15.13 1.54
CA TYR A 57 -4.68 -16.28 1.50
C TYR A 57 -3.58 -16.09 0.47
N SER A 58 -2.41 -16.66 0.76
CA SER A 58 -1.30 -16.75 -0.19
C SER A 58 -0.99 -18.21 -0.51
N LYS A 59 -0.65 -18.50 -1.79
CA LYS A 59 -0.29 -19.83 -2.29
C LYS A 59 0.99 -19.75 -3.12
N ARG A 60 2.12 -19.39 -2.50
CA ARG A 60 3.44 -19.49 -3.17
C ARG A 60 4.00 -20.89 -3.15
N ARG A 61 3.95 -21.58 -2.03
CA ARG A 61 4.35 -23.01 -1.85
C ARG A 61 3.18 -23.84 -1.36
N TYR A 62 2.47 -23.37 -0.35
CA TYR A 62 1.27 -23.96 0.22
C TYR A 62 0.27 -22.86 0.55
N LEU A 63 -1.01 -23.22 0.57
CA LEU A 63 -2.06 -22.26 0.94
C LEU A 63 -1.99 -21.95 2.43
N HIS A 64 -1.88 -20.69 2.78
CA HIS A 64 -1.90 -20.21 4.16
C HIS A 64 -2.62 -18.86 4.25
N SER A 65 -3.20 -18.62 5.42
CA SER A 65 -3.88 -17.35 5.69
C SER A 65 -2.87 -16.21 5.84
N ILE A 66 -3.19 -15.10 5.23
CA ILE A 66 -2.55 -13.80 5.40
C ILE A 66 -3.58 -12.75 5.87
N THR A 67 -4.71 -13.23 6.39
CA THR A 67 -5.80 -12.40 6.91
C THR A 67 -5.36 -11.71 8.20
N THR A 68 -5.68 -10.43 8.33
CA THR A 68 -5.50 -9.69 9.59
C THR A 68 -6.51 -10.15 10.65
N GLU A 69 -6.02 -10.38 11.86
CA GLU A 69 -6.87 -10.51 13.04
C GLU A 69 -7.18 -9.11 13.58
N TRP A 70 -8.35 -8.60 13.21
CA TRP A 70 -8.74 -7.24 13.56
C TRP A 70 -9.08 -7.13 15.04
N PRO A 71 -8.58 -6.10 15.75
CA PRO A 71 -9.11 -5.72 17.05
C PRO A 71 -10.52 -5.17 16.90
N GLU A 72 -11.27 -5.11 17.99
CA GLU A 72 -12.52 -4.35 18.04
C GLU A 72 -12.19 -2.86 17.87
N ILE A 73 -12.68 -2.24 16.78
CA ILE A 73 -12.50 -0.82 16.49
C ILE A 73 -13.77 -0.09 16.90
N PRO A 74 -13.71 0.83 17.88
CA PRO A 74 -14.87 1.64 18.26
C PRO A 74 -15.42 2.41 17.05
N SER A 75 -16.74 2.45 16.91
CA SER A 75 -17.40 3.05 15.74
C SER A 75 -17.04 4.53 15.54
N GLU A 76 -16.81 5.26 16.61
CA GLU A 76 -16.37 6.66 16.60
C GLU A 76 -14.93 6.85 16.07
N ARG A 77 -14.13 5.78 16.07
CA ARG A 77 -12.76 5.77 15.54
C ARG A 77 -12.67 5.22 14.12
N LEU A 78 -13.67 4.49 13.66
CA LEU A 78 -13.65 3.82 12.36
C LEU A 78 -14.07 4.78 11.23
N LEU A 79 -13.20 4.95 10.24
CA LEU A 79 -13.50 5.58 8.97
C LEU A 79 -13.48 4.50 7.89
N SER A 80 -14.65 3.93 7.61
CA SER A 80 -14.84 2.88 6.62
C SER A 80 -14.98 3.48 5.22
N ILE A 81 -14.01 3.20 4.34
CA ILE A 81 -13.90 3.85 3.02
C ILE A 81 -14.29 2.89 1.90
N GLU A 82 -15.37 3.20 1.18
CA GLU A 82 -15.82 2.46 0.00
C GLU A 82 -15.62 3.21 -1.31
N GLN A 83 -15.48 4.53 -1.25
CA GLN A 83 -15.36 5.42 -2.40
C GLN A 83 -14.22 6.39 -2.18
N SER A 84 -13.59 6.82 -3.26
CA SER A 84 -12.59 7.89 -3.20
C SER A 84 -13.18 9.20 -2.68
N GLY A 85 -12.44 9.92 -1.85
CA GLY A 85 -12.91 11.18 -1.28
C GLY A 85 -11.98 11.79 -0.24
N TRP A 86 -12.27 13.03 0.11
CA TRP A 86 -11.57 13.77 1.16
C TRP A 86 -12.00 13.30 2.55
N ILE A 87 -11.01 13.04 3.40
CA ILE A 87 -11.19 12.77 4.84
C ILE A 87 -11.03 14.06 5.64
N THR A 88 -10.06 14.88 5.26
CA THR A 88 -9.79 16.22 5.76
C THR A 88 -9.57 17.17 4.59
N ASN A 89 -9.18 18.41 4.82
CA ASN A 89 -8.87 19.37 3.74
C ASN A 89 -7.62 18.97 2.93
N ASP A 90 -6.78 18.10 3.48
CA ASP A 90 -5.46 17.71 2.95
C ASP A 90 -5.25 16.20 2.81
N LEU A 91 -6.15 15.36 3.33
CA LEU A 91 -6.09 13.92 3.19
C LEU A 91 -7.18 13.40 2.25
N TYR A 92 -6.79 12.88 1.09
CA TYR A 92 -7.69 12.24 0.12
C TYR A 92 -7.40 10.75 0.04
N ILE A 93 -8.43 9.92 0.06
CA ILE A 93 -8.31 8.48 -0.11
C ILE A 93 -8.75 8.09 -1.51
N ILE A 94 -7.91 7.30 -2.19
CA ILE A 94 -8.22 6.65 -3.45
C ILE A 94 -8.74 5.24 -3.12
N ALA A 95 -9.93 4.92 -3.60
CA ALA A 95 -10.59 3.64 -3.44
C ALA A 95 -11.19 3.18 -4.79
N ARG A 96 -11.51 1.89 -4.92
CA ARG A 96 -12.07 1.30 -6.15
C ARG A 96 -11.20 1.62 -7.37
N ILE A 97 -9.91 1.32 -7.26
CA ILE A 97 -8.91 1.60 -8.28
C ILE A 97 -9.27 0.84 -9.57
N PRO A 98 -9.53 1.54 -10.70
CA PRO A 98 -9.84 0.90 -11.97
C PRO A 98 -8.64 0.15 -12.52
N GLN A 99 -8.86 -1.04 -13.09
CA GLN A 99 -7.81 -1.84 -13.73
C GLN A 99 -7.73 -1.48 -15.23
N VAL A 100 -7.07 -0.39 -15.56
CA VAL A 100 -6.84 0.08 -16.95
C VAL A 100 -5.46 -0.27 -17.48
N HIS A 101 -4.54 -0.64 -16.56
CA HIS A 101 -3.22 -1.18 -16.85
C HIS A 101 -3.06 -2.58 -16.24
N PRO A 102 -2.07 -3.38 -16.69
CA PRO A 102 -1.80 -4.68 -16.08
C PRO A 102 -1.51 -4.56 -14.58
N MET A 103 -2.04 -5.51 -13.81
CA MET A 103 -1.67 -5.66 -12.40
C MET A 103 -0.36 -6.46 -12.26
N PRO A 104 0.35 -6.34 -11.12
CA PRO A 104 1.52 -7.17 -10.83
C PRO A 104 1.23 -8.66 -10.95
N LYS A 105 2.08 -9.39 -11.66
CA LYS A 105 1.90 -10.84 -11.90
C LYS A 105 2.02 -11.67 -10.61
N GLY A 106 2.71 -11.15 -9.59
CA GLY A 106 2.78 -11.76 -8.25
C GLY A 106 1.42 -11.98 -7.60
N ASN A 107 0.41 -11.22 -8.01
CA ASN A 107 -0.98 -11.37 -7.56
C ASN A 107 -1.60 -12.74 -7.86
N GLN A 108 -1.08 -13.51 -8.83
CA GLN A 108 -1.52 -14.89 -9.13
C GLN A 108 -1.45 -15.82 -7.92
N HIS A 109 -0.71 -15.46 -6.89
CA HIS A 109 -0.55 -16.24 -5.66
C HIS A 109 -1.49 -15.79 -4.54
N LEU A 110 -2.33 -14.79 -4.77
CA LEU A 110 -3.19 -14.17 -3.76
C LEU A 110 -4.66 -14.50 -4.02
N PHE A 111 -5.34 -14.90 -2.95
CA PHE A 111 -6.71 -15.41 -3.01
C PHE A 111 -7.55 -14.83 -1.89
N VAL A 112 -8.85 -14.76 -2.13
CA VAL A 112 -9.86 -14.44 -1.12
C VAL A 112 -10.79 -15.64 -0.95
N GLU A 113 -11.17 -15.95 0.30
CA GLU A 113 -12.16 -16.99 0.60
C GLU A 113 -13.57 -16.40 0.45
N THR A 114 -14.37 -17.05 -0.36
CA THR A 114 -15.78 -16.71 -0.54
C THR A 114 -16.65 -17.26 0.59
N ALA A 115 -17.90 -16.79 0.70
CA ALA A 115 -18.83 -17.21 1.72
C ALA A 115 -19.13 -18.73 1.72
N ASP A 116 -18.99 -19.40 0.55
CA ASP A 116 -19.14 -20.85 0.40
C ASP A 116 -17.82 -21.63 0.59
N GLY A 117 -16.77 -20.94 1.09
CA GLY A 117 -15.49 -21.54 1.47
C GLY A 117 -14.55 -21.86 0.29
N LYS A 118 -14.81 -21.30 -0.90
CA LYS A 118 -13.92 -21.44 -2.06
C LYS A 118 -12.86 -20.34 -2.04
N TYR A 119 -11.70 -20.66 -2.64
CA TYR A 119 -10.63 -19.69 -2.85
C TYR A 119 -10.67 -19.22 -4.30
N ILE A 120 -10.89 -17.94 -4.50
CA ILE A 120 -10.86 -17.28 -5.81
C ILE A 120 -9.72 -16.27 -5.84
N PRO A 121 -9.17 -15.91 -7.02
CA PRO A 121 -8.19 -14.84 -7.12
C PRO A 121 -8.70 -13.57 -6.43
N ASP A 122 -7.82 -12.89 -5.69
CA ASP A 122 -8.15 -11.61 -5.07
C ASP A 122 -8.31 -10.52 -6.14
N ASP A 123 -9.37 -9.74 -6.06
CA ASP A 123 -9.64 -8.60 -6.95
C ASP A 123 -9.15 -7.26 -6.37
N PHE A 124 -8.52 -7.31 -5.19
CA PHE A 124 -7.94 -6.16 -4.47
C PHE A 124 -8.89 -4.97 -4.24
N ARG A 125 -10.22 -5.20 -4.26
CA ARG A 125 -11.21 -4.16 -3.92
C ARG A 125 -11.03 -3.57 -2.52
N HIS A 126 -10.26 -4.24 -1.68
CA HIS A 126 -9.90 -3.82 -0.33
C HIS A 126 -8.70 -2.88 -0.29
N GLU A 127 -8.01 -2.66 -1.42
CA GLU A 127 -6.85 -1.78 -1.48
C GLU A 127 -7.25 -0.32 -1.57
N LEU A 128 -6.57 0.50 -0.77
CA LEU A 128 -6.68 1.95 -0.73
C LEU A 128 -5.29 2.57 -0.95
N ALA A 129 -5.27 3.77 -1.54
CA ALA A 129 -4.09 4.63 -1.52
C ALA A 129 -4.45 5.98 -0.86
N LEU A 130 -3.46 6.67 -0.31
CA LEU A 130 -3.62 7.96 0.35
C LEU A 130 -2.87 9.03 -0.43
N TYR A 131 -3.54 10.15 -0.68
CA TYR A 131 -2.93 11.33 -1.27
C TYR A 131 -2.97 12.51 -0.31
N THR A 132 -1.87 13.24 -0.22
CA THR A 132 -1.76 14.51 0.51
C THR A 132 -0.72 15.42 -0.14
N ASN A 133 -1.11 16.63 -0.54
CA ASN A 133 -0.20 17.68 -0.99
C ASN A 133 0.91 17.23 -1.97
N GLY A 134 0.56 16.48 -3.02
CA GLY A 134 1.53 15.96 -4.00
C GLY A 134 2.16 14.62 -3.64
N LEU A 135 2.03 14.14 -2.40
CA LEU A 135 2.45 12.82 -1.99
C LEU A 135 1.34 11.79 -2.22
N LEU A 136 1.67 10.73 -2.92
CA LEU A 136 0.85 9.51 -3.03
C LEU A 136 1.50 8.39 -2.22
N PHE A 137 0.80 7.92 -1.19
CA PHE A 137 1.24 6.80 -0.38
C PHE A 137 0.44 5.55 -0.72
N THR A 138 1.14 4.44 -1.04
CA THR A 138 0.56 3.13 -1.30
C THR A 138 1.04 2.11 -0.28
N GLY A 139 0.35 0.96 -0.17
CA GLY A 139 0.89 -0.20 0.52
C GLY A 139 1.79 -0.99 -0.41
N CYS A 140 1.26 -2.11 -0.92
CA CYS A 140 1.93 -2.95 -1.89
C CYS A 140 1.64 -2.60 -3.35
N ALA A 141 0.65 -1.76 -3.63
CA ALA A 141 0.16 -1.47 -4.98
C ALA A 141 -0.28 -2.72 -5.75
N HIS A 142 -1.06 -3.59 -5.12
CA HIS A 142 -1.61 -4.81 -5.75
C HIS A 142 -2.47 -4.50 -6.98
N SER A 143 -3.23 -3.40 -6.94
CA SER A 143 -3.99 -2.92 -8.11
C SER A 143 -3.10 -2.47 -9.27
N GLY A 144 -1.79 -2.40 -9.07
CA GLY A 144 -0.81 -1.86 -10.00
C GLY A 144 -0.57 -0.37 -9.80
N LEU A 145 0.69 0.03 -9.72
CA LEU A 145 1.06 1.44 -9.46
C LEU A 145 0.50 2.37 -10.53
N GLU A 146 0.54 1.98 -11.81
CA GLU A 146 -0.01 2.77 -12.92
C GLU A 146 -1.52 2.99 -12.77
N ASN A 147 -2.26 1.98 -12.29
CA ASN A 147 -3.71 2.10 -12.03
C ASN A 147 -3.99 3.04 -10.86
N ILE A 148 -3.18 3.00 -9.80
CA ILE A 148 -3.32 3.90 -8.65
C ILE A 148 -3.02 5.34 -9.07
N LEU A 149 -1.95 5.56 -9.83
CA LEU A 149 -1.60 6.88 -10.37
C LEU A 149 -2.71 7.42 -11.28
N ALA A 150 -3.24 6.60 -12.20
CA ALA A 150 -4.33 6.98 -13.10
C ALA A 150 -5.64 7.29 -12.34
N ALA A 151 -5.87 6.64 -11.19
CA ALA A 151 -7.02 6.90 -10.32
C ALA A 151 -6.86 8.14 -9.43
N THR A 152 -5.65 8.70 -9.34
CA THR A 152 -5.35 9.88 -8.50
C THR A 152 -5.70 11.15 -9.27
N PRO A 153 -6.69 11.96 -8.81
CA PRO A 153 -7.20 13.10 -9.59
C PRO A 153 -6.36 14.37 -9.43
N PHE A 154 -5.16 14.28 -8.85
CA PHE A 154 -4.30 15.40 -8.54
C PHE A 154 -2.87 15.15 -9.07
N PRO A 155 -2.07 16.20 -9.29
CA PRO A 155 -0.65 16.05 -9.59
C PRO A 155 0.07 15.30 -8.47
N VAL A 156 0.93 14.33 -8.84
CA VAL A 156 1.72 13.54 -7.90
C VAL A 156 3.19 13.91 -8.09
N ASN A 157 3.82 14.42 -7.03
CA ASN A 157 5.25 14.77 -7.01
C ASN A 157 6.08 13.63 -6.43
N GLU A 158 5.54 12.96 -5.40
CA GLU A 158 6.22 11.88 -4.68
C GLU A 158 5.31 10.66 -4.56
N VAL A 159 5.84 9.48 -4.82
CA VAL A 159 5.20 8.19 -4.55
C VAL A 159 6.00 7.46 -3.49
N VAL A 160 5.35 6.99 -2.43
CA VAL A 160 5.97 6.18 -1.38
C VAL A 160 5.19 4.89 -1.21
N GLY A 161 5.83 3.73 -1.42
CA GLY A 161 5.23 2.41 -1.21
C GLY A 161 5.89 1.28 -1.98
N GLY A 162 5.37 0.06 -1.83
CA GLY A 162 5.80 -1.11 -2.58
C GLY A 162 5.12 -1.19 -3.96
N PHE A 163 5.72 -1.95 -4.90
CA PHE A 163 5.18 -2.13 -6.26
C PHE A 163 4.71 -3.56 -6.54
N HIS A 164 4.79 -4.43 -5.54
CA HIS A 164 4.42 -5.86 -5.60
C HIS A 164 5.04 -6.67 -6.76
N LEU A 165 6.31 -6.45 -7.04
CA LEU A 165 7.05 -7.06 -8.14
C LEU A 165 8.09 -8.09 -7.65
N LEU A 166 8.10 -8.41 -6.34
CA LEU A 166 9.13 -9.20 -5.65
C LEU A 166 9.40 -10.57 -6.27
N ASP A 167 8.41 -11.28 -6.74
CA ASP A 167 8.57 -12.70 -7.08
C ASP A 167 9.20 -12.94 -8.46
N GLY A 168 9.63 -11.89 -9.18
CA GLY A 168 10.33 -11.98 -10.46
C GLY A 168 9.47 -12.60 -11.58
N HIS A 169 8.17 -12.35 -11.55
CA HIS A 169 7.24 -12.85 -12.57
C HIS A 169 7.20 -11.98 -13.83
N GLU A 170 7.61 -10.72 -13.69
CA GLU A 170 7.82 -9.80 -14.81
C GLU A 170 9.19 -10.05 -15.44
N SER A 171 9.25 -10.04 -16.78
CA SER A 171 10.52 -10.07 -17.52
C SER A 171 11.25 -8.73 -17.41
N GLU A 172 12.55 -8.72 -17.73
CA GLU A 172 13.35 -7.48 -17.79
C GLU A 172 12.75 -6.46 -18.78
N ASP A 173 12.24 -6.92 -19.93
CA ASP A 173 11.58 -6.07 -20.92
C ASP A 173 10.31 -5.42 -20.33
N GLU A 174 9.45 -6.21 -19.64
CA GLU A 174 8.24 -5.69 -19.00
C GLU A 174 8.54 -4.68 -17.89
N LEU A 175 9.60 -4.92 -17.11
CA LEU A 175 10.06 -3.98 -16.08
C LEU A 175 10.61 -2.69 -16.72
N GLY A 176 11.38 -2.82 -17.81
CA GLY A 176 11.88 -1.68 -18.57
C GLY A 176 10.76 -0.83 -19.17
N GLU A 177 9.74 -1.48 -19.75
CA GLU A 177 8.55 -0.80 -20.25
C GLU A 177 7.75 -0.09 -19.14
N LEU A 178 7.59 -0.73 -17.97
CA LEU A 178 6.95 -0.12 -16.82
C LEU A 178 7.71 1.13 -16.36
N ALA A 179 9.03 1.01 -16.18
CA ALA A 179 9.89 2.12 -15.78
C ALA A 179 9.82 3.28 -16.78
N TYR A 180 9.85 2.97 -18.08
CA TYR A 180 9.72 3.97 -19.15
C TYR A 180 8.37 4.71 -19.06
N ARG A 181 7.24 3.98 -18.95
CA ARG A 181 5.91 4.60 -18.82
C ARG A 181 5.80 5.47 -17.57
N LEU A 182 6.30 5.00 -16.41
CA LEU A 182 6.31 5.80 -15.19
C LEU A 182 7.10 7.10 -15.36
N THR A 183 8.23 7.05 -16.05
CA THR A 183 9.07 8.23 -16.27
C THR A 183 8.54 9.18 -17.36
N ASP A 184 7.84 8.65 -18.36
CA ASP A 184 7.29 9.42 -19.49
C ASP A 184 5.98 10.12 -19.11
N TYR A 185 5.06 9.39 -18.47
CA TYR A 185 3.76 9.95 -18.07
C TYR A 185 3.82 10.78 -16.79
N TYR A 186 4.82 10.54 -15.94
CA TYR A 186 5.01 11.24 -14.67
C TYR A 186 6.42 11.84 -14.56
N PRO A 187 6.79 12.79 -15.46
CA PRO A 187 8.17 13.26 -15.60
C PRO A 187 8.70 14.05 -14.40
N GLN A 188 7.81 14.56 -13.56
CA GLN A 188 8.17 15.32 -12.35
C GLN A 188 8.07 14.48 -11.06
N THR A 189 7.63 13.22 -11.16
CA THR A 189 7.38 12.37 -9.99
C THR A 189 8.65 11.62 -9.58
N HIS A 190 8.96 11.64 -8.29
CA HIS A 190 9.94 10.78 -7.65
C HIS A 190 9.25 9.59 -6.99
N PHE A 191 9.92 8.47 -6.98
CA PHE A 191 9.38 7.20 -6.50
C PHE A 191 10.28 6.64 -5.40
N HIS A 192 9.70 6.39 -4.23
CA HIS A 192 10.37 5.76 -3.10
C HIS A 192 9.74 4.38 -2.88
N THR A 193 10.53 3.34 -3.02
CA THR A 193 10.01 1.97 -2.95
C THR A 193 10.83 1.07 -2.05
N SER A 194 10.20 -0.02 -1.59
CA SER A 194 10.78 -0.99 -0.67
C SER A 194 9.89 -2.24 -0.61
N HIS A 195 10.07 -3.06 0.44
CA HIS A 195 9.19 -4.17 0.83
C HIS A 195 8.97 -5.17 -0.31
N CYS A 196 7.79 -5.16 -0.92
CA CYS A 196 7.37 -6.12 -1.94
C CYS A 196 7.84 -5.77 -3.37
N THR A 197 8.66 -4.76 -3.57
CA THR A 197 9.28 -4.49 -4.88
C THR A 197 10.42 -5.48 -5.17
N GLY A 198 11.25 -5.79 -4.17
CA GLY A 198 12.39 -6.69 -4.28
C GLY A 198 13.64 -6.03 -4.86
N ASP A 199 14.81 -6.45 -4.36
CA ASP A 199 16.09 -5.81 -4.69
C ASP A 199 16.49 -5.95 -6.16
N ALA A 200 16.27 -7.14 -6.75
CA ALA A 200 16.60 -7.38 -8.16
C ALA A 200 15.75 -6.51 -9.09
N VAL A 201 14.44 -6.44 -8.83
CA VAL A 201 13.52 -5.58 -9.58
C VAL A 201 13.86 -4.11 -9.40
N PHE A 202 14.15 -3.70 -8.17
CA PHE A 202 14.58 -2.33 -7.88
C PHE A 202 15.79 -1.94 -8.75
N SER A 203 16.79 -2.82 -8.87
CA SER A 203 17.97 -2.57 -9.70
C SER A 203 17.60 -2.35 -11.17
N THR A 204 16.76 -3.22 -11.74
CA THR A 204 16.31 -3.10 -13.13
C THR A 204 15.52 -1.81 -13.39
N LEU A 205 14.60 -1.46 -12.49
CA LEU A 205 13.84 -0.21 -12.59
C LEU A 205 14.76 1.02 -12.46
N LYS A 206 15.76 0.96 -11.56
CA LYS A 206 16.72 2.04 -11.30
C LYS A 206 17.56 2.37 -12.52
N ASP A 207 17.91 1.38 -13.35
CA ASP A 207 18.69 1.57 -14.59
C ASP A 207 17.95 2.50 -15.59
N VAL A 208 16.62 2.55 -15.54
CA VAL A 208 15.79 3.41 -16.41
C VAL A 208 15.34 4.68 -15.70
N MET A 209 14.93 4.57 -14.43
CA MET A 209 14.34 5.68 -13.69
C MET A 209 15.37 6.61 -13.04
N ASP A 210 16.63 6.16 -12.94
CA ASP A 210 17.78 6.89 -12.40
C ASP A 210 17.47 7.58 -11.05
N GLU A 211 17.83 8.83 -10.85
CA GLU A 211 17.64 9.57 -9.59
C GLU A 211 16.19 9.64 -9.12
N ARG A 212 15.22 9.40 -10.00
CA ARG A 212 13.80 9.42 -9.69
C ARG A 212 13.29 8.19 -8.93
N LEU A 213 14.07 7.11 -8.84
CA LEU A 213 13.74 5.95 -8.03
C LEU A 213 14.72 5.84 -6.86
N GLN A 214 14.20 5.78 -5.64
CA GLN A 214 14.98 5.62 -4.43
C GLN A 214 14.43 4.47 -3.58
N ALA A 215 15.33 3.76 -2.90
CA ALA A 215 14.95 2.77 -1.91
C ALA A 215 14.78 3.42 -0.53
N PHE A 216 13.82 2.94 0.25
CA PHE A 216 13.70 3.34 1.66
C PHE A 216 13.62 2.13 2.59
N SER A 217 13.96 2.35 3.83
CA SER A 217 13.84 1.37 4.91
C SER A 217 13.25 2.01 6.16
N CYS A 218 12.97 1.20 7.17
CA CYS A 218 12.47 1.73 8.45
C CYS A 218 13.47 2.74 9.03
N GLY A 219 13.00 3.97 9.27
CA GLY A 219 13.79 5.08 9.78
C GLY A 219 14.39 5.98 8.69
N THR A 220 14.16 5.72 7.41
CA THR A 220 14.49 6.68 6.35
C THR A 220 13.64 7.93 6.50
N ASN A 221 14.28 9.09 6.45
CA ASN A 221 13.59 10.39 6.39
C ASN A 221 13.53 10.84 4.92
N ILE A 222 12.33 11.13 4.44
CA ILE A 222 12.08 11.66 3.09
C ILE A 222 11.55 13.07 3.27
N GLU A 223 12.29 14.08 2.81
CA GLU A 223 11.83 15.46 2.79
C GLU A 223 11.03 15.70 1.51
N ILE A 224 9.81 16.19 1.66
CA ILE A 224 8.90 16.49 0.56
C ILE A 224 8.69 17.99 0.53
N GLU A 225 9.01 18.62 -0.60
CA GLU A 225 8.68 20.03 -0.83
C GLU A 225 7.18 20.14 -1.15
N ILE A 226 6.44 20.81 -0.27
CA ILE A 226 4.98 21.01 -0.34
C ILE A 226 4.66 22.40 -0.89
#